data_aebacce77293d96ca2082134067b7220
#
_entry.id   aebacce77293d96ca2082134067b7220
#
_cell.length_a   1.000
_cell.length_b   1.000
_cell.length_c   1.000
_cell.angle_alpha   90.00
_cell.angle_beta   90.00
_cell.angle_gamma   90.00
#
_symmetry.space_group_name_H-M   'P 1'
#
loop_
_entity.id
_entity.type
_entity.pdbx_description
1 polymer ?
#
loop_
_entity_poly.entity_id
_entity_poly.type
_entity_poly.pdbx_seq_one_letter_code
_entity_poly.pdbx_strand_id
1 'polypeptide(L)'
;MNSDVLVIGAGITGIEASLLLAGSGRKVYLVEKTSMIGGNLVKYEEVFPNMECSTCMLAPKQQDVLQNPNIELLTMADVVEISGDIGNFKVKVDVQADYVSAADCIGCGACYDPCPVSIPNEFEEGLSERKAIFVPCPGALPNVPVIDKAQCLRFTKGEECALCQESCMFEAIDYNKQDRQIELGVGAIIVCTGFQMFEPTSGSKYGTGEIPAVYTEMQFERLFASNGPTLGEIKLRNEATPEKIVIIHDVGKEVLGYNSPVASMYPVKFLHYITHKLEN
;
A
#
# COMPACT_ATOMS: atom_id res chain seq x y z
N MET A 1 -11.91 -29.42 -15.22
CA MET A 1 -11.71 -27.96 -15.07
C MET A 1 -11.18 -27.73 -13.66
N ASN A 2 -10.11 -26.96 -13.55
CA ASN A 2 -9.60 -26.56 -12.25
C ASN A 2 -10.60 -25.59 -11.58
N SER A 3 -10.85 -25.74 -10.29
CA SER A 3 -11.77 -24.91 -9.51
C SER A 3 -11.07 -23.76 -8.78
N ASP A 4 -9.75 -23.78 -8.75
CA ASP A 4 -8.93 -22.80 -8.06
C ASP A 4 -8.93 -21.47 -8.83
N VAL A 5 -8.84 -20.36 -8.12
CA VAL A 5 -8.93 -19.04 -8.69
C VAL A 5 -7.73 -18.21 -8.30
N LEU A 6 -7.15 -17.51 -9.27
CA LEU A 6 -6.16 -16.47 -9.02
C LEU A 6 -6.87 -15.11 -8.92
N VAL A 7 -6.55 -14.35 -7.89
CA VAL A 7 -6.94 -12.94 -7.73
C VAL A 7 -5.67 -12.09 -7.73
N ILE A 8 -5.59 -11.14 -8.67
CA ILE A 8 -4.41 -10.27 -8.85
C ILE A 8 -4.72 -8.89 -8.26
N GLY A 9 -4.05 -8.54 -7.19
CA GLY A 9 -4.22 -7.32 -6.41
C GLY A 9 -5.07 -7.54 -5.16
N ALA A 10 -4.48 -7.26 -4.00
CA ALA A 10 -5.13 -7.37 -2.69
C ALA A 10 -5.64 -6.02 -2.16
N GLY A 11 -6.13 -5.15 -3.04
CA GLY A 11 -6.99 -4.03 -2.66
C GLY A 11 -8.37 -4.51 -2.21
N ILE A 12 -9.27 -3.60 -1.82
CA ILE A 12 -10.60 -3.96 -1.30
C ILE A 12 -11.38 -4.90 -2.24
N THR A 13 -11.30 -4.67 -3.56
CA THR A 13 -11.98 -5.52 -4.55
C THR A 13 -11.44 -6.94 -4.56
N GLY A 14 -10.10 -7.11 -4.52
CA GLY A 14 -9.48 -8.43 -4.46
C GLY A 14 -9.72 -9.15 -3.16
N ILE A 15 -9.70 -8.43 -2.03
CA ILE A 15 -10.05 -8.97 -0.71
C ILE A 15 -11.48 -9.51 -0.73
N GLU A 16 -12.47 -8.71 -1.15
CA GLU A 16 -13.87 -9.15 -1.22
C GLU A 16 -14.07 -10.32 -2.15
N ALA A 17 -13.48 -10.28 -3.35
CA ALA A 17 -13.57 -11.39 -4.30
C ALA A 17 -12.98 -12.69 -3.70
N SER A 18 -11.82 -12.58 -3.03
CA SER A 18 -11.16 -13.72 -2.40
C SER A 18 -12.00 -14.33 -1.27
N LEU A 19 -12.56 -13.49 -0.40
CA LEU A 19 -13.42 -13.96 0.71
C LEU A 19 -14.68 -14.63 0.20
N LEU A 20 -15.35 -14.08 -0.81
CA LEU A 20 -16.56 -14.68 -1.41
C LEU A 20 -16.25 -16.02 -2.08
N LEU A 21 -15.15 -16.12 -2.83
CA LEU A 21 -14.73 -17.36 -3.47
C LEU A 21 -14.34 -18.43 -2.45
N ALA A 22 -13.55 -18.06 -1.44
CA ALA A 22 -13.16 -18.96 -0.37
C ALA A 22 -14.36 -19.45 0.44
N GLY A 23 -15.34 -18.56 0.71
CA GLY A 23 -16.62 -18.91 1.34
C GLY A 23 -17.47 -19.89 0.51
N SER A 24 -17.27 -19.95 -0.81
CA SER A 24 -17.88 -20.98 -1.67
C SER A 24 -17.09 -22.30 -1.74
N GLY A 25 -16.03 -22.44 -0.94
CA GLY A 25 -15.19 -23.64 -0.87
C GLY A 25 -14.11 -23.73 -1.96
N ARG A 26 -13.81 -22.62 -2.65
CA ARG A 26 -12.74 -22.58 -3.66
C ARG A 26 -11.40 -22.24 -3.03
N LYS A 27 -10.33 -22.85 -3.53
CA LYS A 27 -8.97 -22.40 -3.25
C LYS A 27 -8.70 -21.10 -4.03
N VAL A 28 -8.19 -20.10 -3.35
CA VAL A 28 -7.85 -18.79 -3.91
C VAL A 28 -6.36 -18.50 -3.71
N TYR A 29 -5.68 -18.13 -4.78
CA TYR A 29 -4.36 -17.53 -4.73
C TYR A 29 -4.53 -16.03 -4.87
N LEU A 30 -4.22 -15.27 -3.80
CA LEU A 30 -4.29 -13.81 -3.78
C LEU A 30 -2.88 -13.25 -3.90
N VAL A 31 -2.57 -12.64 -5.06
CA VAL A 31 -1.25 -12.09 -5.37
C VAL A 31 -1.26 -10.58 -5.18
N GLU A 32 -0.33 -10.07 -4.39
CA GLU A 32 -0.16 -8.64 -4.11
C GLU A 32 1.33 -8.24 -4.29
N LYS A 33 1.56 -7.19 -5.08
CA LYS A 33 2.92 -6.74 -5.38
C LYS A 33 3.60 -6.01 -4.21
N THR A 34 2.81 -5.44 -3.30
CA THR A 34 3.32 -4.76 -2.11
C THR A 34 3.44 -5.71 -0.92
N SER A 35 4.03 -5.25 0.18
CA SER A 35 4.20 -6.05 1.38
C SER A 35 2.95 -6.14 2.26
N MET A 36 1.90 -5.39 1.93
CA MET A 36 0.66 -5.33 2.71
C MET A 36 -0.56 -5.42 1.80
N ILE A 37 -1.68 -5.87 2.36
CA ILE A 37 -2.98 -5.90 1.67
C ILE A 37 -3.84 -4.69 2.07
N GLY A 38 -4.83 -4.35 1.23
CA GLY A 38 -5.76 -3.24 1.44
C GLY A 38 -5.71 -2.18 0.34
N GLY A 39 -4.62 -2.14 -0.43
CA GLY A 39 -4.46 -1.21 -1.56
C GLY A 39 -4.52 0.26 -1.13
N ASN A 40 -5.07 1.11 -1.99
CA ASN A 40 -5.18 2.54 -1.70
C ASN A 40 -6.12 2.85 -0.51
N LEU A 41 -7.04 1.93 -0.17
CA LEU A 41 -7.99 2.18 0.92
C LEU A 41 -7.31 2.38 2.28
N VAL A 42 -6.13 1.79 2.49
CA VAL A 42 -5.35 1.98 3.71
C VAL A 42 -4.85 3.43 3.87
N LYS A 43 -4.74 4.18 2.77
CA LYS A 43 -4.25 5.56 2.78
C LYS A 43 -5.31 6.59 3.15
N TYR A 44 -6.60 6.23 3.04
CA TYR A 44 -7.71 7.14 3.33
C TYR A 44 -8.07 7.14 4.81
N GLU A 45 -8.48 8.30 5.33
CA GLU A 45 -9.06 8.41 6.68
C GLU A 45 -10.51 7.94 6.68
N GLU A 46 -11.32 8.49 5.77
CA GLU A 46 -12.74 8.21 5.65
C GLU A 46 -13.12 7.92 4.19
N VAL A 47 -14.21 7.20 4.00
CA VAL A 47 -14.72 6.83 2.68
C VAL A 47 -16.17 7.25 2.46
N PHE A 48 -16.47 7.60 1.21
CA PHE A 48 -17.84 7.88 0.78
C PHE A 48 -18.73 6.62 0.82
N PRO A 49 -20.06 6.80 0.89
CA PRO A 49 -20.77 8.07 1.05
C PRO A 49 -20.96 8.49 2.51
N ASN A 50 -20.74 7.59 3.46
CA ASN A 50 -21.12 7.78 4.86
C ASN A 50 -20.00 8.43 5.69
N MET A 51 -18.86 8.72 5.10
CA MET A 51 -17.66 9.23 5.80
C MET A 51 -17.25 8.30 6.94
N GLU A 52 -17.28 6.99 6.67
CA GLU A 52 -16.86 5.97 7.62
C GLU A 52 -15.35 5.80 7.63
N CYS A 53 -14.80 5.47 8.78
CA CYS A 53 -13.37 5.19 8.95
C CYS A 53 -12.92 4.06 8.01
N SER A 54 -12.03 4.37 7.09
CA SER A 54 -11.55 3.46 6.06
C SER A 54 -10.85 2.23 6.65
N THR A 55 -9.91 2.45 7.55
CA THR A 55 -9.14 1.37 8.18
C THR A 55 -9.99 0.51 9.11
N CYS A 56 -10.99 1.10 9.77
CA CYS A 56 -11.93 0.38 10.63
C CYS A 56 -12.79 -0.63 9.85
N MET A 57 -13.19 -0.26 8.63
CA MET A 57 -13.96 -1.14 7.75
C MET A 57 -13.08 -2.22 7.10
N LEU A 58 -11.82 -1.89 6.81
CA LEU A 58 -10.91 -2.75 6.09
C LEU A 58 -10.27 -3.81 7.00
N ALA A 59 -9.87 -3.46 8.22
CA ALA A 59 -9.10 -4.33 9.11
C ALA A 59 -9.75 -5.70 9.39
N PRO A 60 -11.07 -5.82 9.65
CA PRO A 60 -11.70 -7.13 9.80
C PRO A 60 -11.55 -8.01 8.56
N LYS A 61 -11.72 -7.44 7.36
CA LYS A 61 -11.61 -8.17 6.09
C LYS A 61 -10.18 -8.62 5.80
N GLN A 62 -9.19 -7.79 6.15
CA GLN A 62 -7.78 -8.18 6.07
C GLN A 62 -7.49 -9.37 7.01
N GLN A 63 -8.00 -9.34 8.24
CA GLN A 63 -7.86 -10.45 9.17
C GLN A 63 -8.54 -11.72 8.66
N ASP A 64 -9.74 -11.61 8.10
CA ASP A 64 -10.44 -12.74 7.52
C ASP A 64 -9.64 -13.38 6.37
N VAL A 65 -8.98 -12.57 5.52
CA VAL A 65 -8.07 -13.09 4.47
C VAL A 65 -6.89 -13.85 5.09
N LEU A 66 -6.22 -13.26 6.08
CA LEU A 66 -5.03 -13.88 6.70
C LEU A 66 -5.34 -15.18 7.46
N GLN A 67 -6.55 -15.33 7.95
CA GLN A 67 -6.99 -16.51 8.73
C GLN A 67 -7.69 -17.57 7.90
N ASN A 68 -8.03 -17.27 6.63
CA ASN A 68 -8.82 -18.19 5.80
C ASN A 68 -7.97 -19.31 5.20
N PRO A 69 -8.19 -20.58 5.53
CA PRO A 69 -7.37 -21.69 5.04
C PRO A 69 -7.51 -21.92 3.51
N ASN A 70 -8.56 -21.39 2.89
CA ASN A 70 -8.77 -21.48 1.45
C ASN A 70 -8.12 -20.33 0.67
N ILE A 71 -7.53 -19.33 1.34
CA ILE A 71 -6.82 -18.22 0.70
C ILE A 71 -5.32 -18.39 0.95
N GLU A 72 -4.57 -18.46 -0.13
CA GLU A 72 -3.11 -18.40 -0.10
C GLU A 72 -2.68 -17.01 -0.54
N LEU A 73 -2.22 -16.21 0.42
CA LEU A 73 -1.75 -14.85 0.18
C LEU A 73 -0.27 -14.86 -0.20
N LEU A 74 0.04 -14.25 -1.33
CA LEU A 74 1.39 -14.02 -1.82
C LEU A 74 1.62 -12.51 -1.90
N THR A 75 2.31 -11.93 -0.93
CA THR A 75 2.75 -10.54 -0.93
C THR A 75 4.15 -10.41 -1.55
N MET A 76 4.58 -9.22 -1.92
CA MET A 76 5.82 -8.96 -2.65
C MET A 76 5.94 -9.85 -3.91
N ALA A 77 4.81 -10.05 -4.60
CA ALA A 77 4.67 -11.02 -5.67
C ALA A 77 4.04 -10.40 -6.92
N ASP A 78 4.60 -10.71 -8.07
CA ASP A 78 4.14 -10.23 -9.38
C ASP A 78 3.82 -11.38 -10.32
N VAL A 79 2.70 -11.26 -11.06
CA VAL A 79 2.34 -12.18 -12.13
C VAL A 79 3.11 -11.80 -13.38
N VAL A 80 4.02 -12.67 -13.81
CA VAL A 80 4.92 -12.40 -14.95
C VAL A 80 4.53 -13.09 -16.25
N GLU A 81 3.79 -14.20 -16.18
CA GLU A 81 3.35 -14.92 -17.36
C GLU A 81 2.01 -15.62 -17.12
N ILE A 82 1.13 -15.55 -18.09
CA ILE A 82 -0.14 -16.28 -18.10
C ILE A 82 -0.24 -17.02 -19.42
N SER A 83 -0.55 -18.33 -19.38
CA SER A 83 -0.77 -19.17 -20.55
C SER A 83 -1.93 -20.14 -20.31
N GLY A 84 -2.37 -20.84 -21.35
CA GLY A 84 -3.50 -21.78 -21.28
C GLY A 84 -4.83 -21.14 -21.63
N ASP A 85 -5.93 -21.82 -21.26
CA ASP A 85 -7.30 -21.46 -21.64
C ASP A 85 -8.22 -21.45 -20.41
N ILE A 86 -9.44 -20.96 -20.59
CA ILE A 86 -10.50 -20.96 -19.55
C ILE A 86 -10.66 -22.37 -18.93
N GLY A 87 -10.53 -22.43 -17.62
CA GLY A 87 -10.59 -23.68 -16.85
C GLY A 87 -9.25 -24.37 -16.65
N ASN A 88 -8.16 -23.90 -17.27
CA ASN A 88 -6.82 -24.51 -17.19
C ASN A 88 -5.69 -23.50 -17.50
N PHE A 89 -5.64 -22.41 -16.78
CA PHE A 89 -4.55 -21.43 -16.85
C PHE A 89 -3.32 -21.94 -16.10
N LYS A 90 -2.15 -21.64 -16.67
CA LYS A 90 -0.84 -21.73 -15.99
C LYS A 90 -0.31 -20.33 -15.80
N VAL A 91 0.04 -20.00 -14.58
CA VAL A 91 0.47 -18.66 -14.18
C VAL A 91 1.81 -18.74 -13.48
N LYS A 92 2.80 -17.98 -13.96
CA LYS A 92 4.07 -17.81 -13.27
C LYS A 92 4.04 -16.55 -12.43
N VAL A 93 4.44 -16.70 -11.19
CA VAL A 93 4.49 -15.62 -10.19
C VAL A 93 5.90 -15.53 -9.65
N ASP A 94 6.51 -14.36 -9.79
CA ASP A 94 7.77 -14.04 -9.14
C ASP A 94 7.47 -13.53 -7.73
N VAL A 95 8.06 -14.17 -6.73
CA VAL A 95 7.91 -13.82 -5.32
C VAL A 95 9.28 -13.36 -4.81
N GLN A 96 9.36 -12.12 -4.36
CA GLN A 96 10.58 -11.58 -3.77
C GLN A 96 10.86 -12.24 -2.40
N ALA A 97 12.13 -12.30 -2.04
CA ALA A 97 12.54 -12.90 -0.79
C ALA A 97 11.99 -12.11 0.42
N ASP A 98 11.30 -12.82 1.30
CA ASP A 98 10.86 -12.34 2.60
C ASP A 98 12.01 -12.46 3.61
N TYR A 99 12.94 -11.51 3.58
CA TYR A 99 14.11 -11.51 4.49
C TYR A 99 13.74 -11.51 5.97
N VAL A 100 12.50 -11.18 6.30
CA VAL A 100 11.97 -11.25 7.67
C VAL A 100 10.95 -12.37 7.75
N SER A 101 11.19 -13.34 8.63
CA SER A 101 10.29 -14.47 8.85
C SER A 101 9.00 -14.02 9.53
N ALA A 102 7.86 -14.20 8.88
CA ALA A 102 6.56 -13.91 9.47
C ALA A 102 6.21 -14.81 10.66
N ALA A 103 6.83 -16.02 10.74
CA ALA A 103 6.60 -16.96 11.83
C ALA A 103 7.32 -16.54 13.13
N ASP A 104 8.45 -15.85 12.99
CA ASP A 104 9.31 -15.49 14.12
C ASP A 104 9.18 -14.01 14.49
N CYS A 105 8.74 -13.16 13.55
CA CYS A 105 8.60 -11.73 13.76
C CYS A 105 7.33 -11.39 14.54
N ILE A 106 7.49 -10.65 15.64
CA ILE A 106 6.36 -10.17 16.45
C ILE A 106 5.93 -8.72 16.10
N GLY A 107 6.55 -8.10 15.09
CA GLY A 107 6.21 -6.72 14.68
C GLY A 107 6.64 -5.63 15.66
N CYS A 108 7.66 -5.86 16.50
CA CYS A 108 8.09 -4.92 17.55
C CYS A 108 8.79 -3.65 17.03
N GLY A 109 9.26 -3.62 15.78
CA GLY A 109 9.90 -2.46 15.15
C GLY A 109 11.36 -2.19 15.57
N ALA A 110 11.96 -2.98 16.48
CA ALA A 110 13.32 -2.76 16.97
C ALA A 110 14.40 -2.73 15.84
N CYS A 111 14.09 -3.30 14.68
CA CYS A 111 14.97 -3.32 13.52
C CYS A 111 15.04 -1.99 12.75
N TYR A 112 14.12 -1.04 12.99
CA TYR A 112 14.09 0.24 12.25
C TYR A 112 15.15 1.22 12.77
N ASP A 113 15.23 1.39 14.09
CA ASP A 113 16.08 2.39 14.72
C ASP A 113 17.56 2.31 14.32
N PRO A 114 18.21 1.12 14.30
CA PRO A 114 19.61 1.02 13.95
C PRO A 114 19.89 1.18 12.45
N CYS A 115 18.85 1.19 11.59
CA CYS A 115 19.04 1.32 10.15
C CYS A 115 19.52 2.74 9.79
N PRO A 116 20.72 2.88 9.17
CA PRO A 116 21.29 4.19 8.85
C PRO A 116 20.63 4.85 7.62
N VAL A 117 19.86 4.09 6.85
CA VAL A 117 19.18 4.60 5.64
C VAL A 117 17.93 5.36 6.02
N SER A 118 17.75 6.55 5.44
CA SER A 118 16.53 7.35 5.53
C SER A 118 16.19 7.86 4.15
N ILE A 119 14.96 7.57 3.69
CA ILE A 119 14.47 7.89 2.35
C ILE A 119 13.02 8.34 2.43
N PRO A 120 12.52 9.10 1.43
CA PRO A 120 11.11 9.47 1.37
C PRO A 120 10.20 8.24 1.48
N ASN A 121 9.15 8.33 2.28
CA ASN A 121 8.16 7.28 2.47
C ASN A 121 7.09 7.37 1.37
N GLU A 122 7.05 6.39 0.48
CA GLU A 122 6.11 6.34 -0.65
C GLU A 122 4.67 6.15 -0.18
N PHE A 123 4.46 5.49 0.95
CA PHE A 123 3.13 5.34 1.54
C PHE A 123 2.56 6.70 1.96
N GLU A 124 3.40 7.56 2.50
CA GLU A 124 3.07 8.93 2.91
C GLU A 124 3.25 9.95 1.78
N GLU A 125 3.34 9.51 0.52
CA GLU A 125 3.52 10.39 -0.65
C GLU A 125 4.73 11.35 -0.51
N GLY A 126 5.79 10.88 0.17
CA GLY A 126 7.00 11.66 0.42
C GLY A 126 6.88 12.72 1.52
N LEU A 127 5.81 12.73 2.31
CA LEU A 127 5.60 13.67 3.41
C LEU A 127 6.38 13.30 4.68
N SER A 128 6.86 12.07 4.78
CA SER A 128 7.72 11.57 5.85
C SER A 128 8.87 10.76 5.27
N GLU A 129 9.76 10.30 6.13
CA GLU A 129 10.84 9.40 5.77
C GLU A 129 10.61 7.99 6.31
N ARG A 130 11.19 6.99 5.65
CA ARG A 130 11.25 5.61 6.10
C ARG A 130 12.65 5.03 6.03
N LYS A 131 12.85 3.94 6.71
CA LYS A 131 14.10 3.17 6.68
C LYS A 131 14.14 2.19 5.50
N ALA A 132 15.31 1.63 5.21
CA ALA A 132 15.42 0.55 4.22
C ALA A 132 14.77 -0.76 4.72
N ILE A 133 14.65 -0.96 6.03
CA ILE A 133 13.79 -1.98 6.63
C ILE A 133 12.59 -1.27 7.27
N PHE A 134 11.38 -1.66 6.89
CA PHE A 134 10.18 -0.91 7.26
C PHE A 134 8.91 -1.76 7.15
N VAL A 135 7.87 -1.30 7.83
CA VAL A 135 6.46 -1.62 7.54
C VAL A 135 5.86 -0.38 6.88
N PRO A 136 5.05 -0.49 5.82
CA PRO A 136 4.56 0.68 5.06
C PRO A 136 3.82 1.71 5.92
N CYS A 137 3.01 1.26 6.87
CA CYS A 137 2.30 2.13 7.79
C CYS A 137 1.99 1.41 9.12
N PRO A 138 1.70 2.15 10.18
CA PRO A 138 1.15 1.56 11.40
C PRO A 138 -0.15 0.80 11.11
N GLY A 139 -0.23 -0.43 11.61
CA GLY A 139 -1.39 -1.30 11.37
C GLY A 139 -1.41 -2.01 10.03
N ALA A 140 -0.34 -1.96 9.24
CA ALA A 140 -0.20 -2.75 8.03
C ALA A 140 -0.39 -4.25 8.32
N LEU A 141 -1.07 -4.95 7.41
CA LEU A 141 -1.27 -6.39 7.50
C LEU A 141 -0.83 -7.08 6.19
N PRO A 142 0.02 -8.10 6.25
CA PRO A 142 0.72 -8.62 7.43
C PRO A 142 1.61 -7.58 8.11
N ASN A 143 1.72 -7.60 9.45
CA ASN A 143 2.60 -6.71 10.22
C ASN A 143 4.02 -7.28 10.29
N VAL A 144 4.64 -7.45 9.14
CA VAL A 144 6.00 -7.97 9.00
C VAL A 144 6.84 -6.97 8.22
N PRO A 145 7.99 -6.52 8.75
CA PRO A 145 8.87 -5.62 8.02
C PRO A 145 9.40 -6.26 6.73
N VAL A 146 9.61 -5.43 5.74
CA VAL A 146 10.31 -5.81 4.51
C VAL A 146 11.60 -5.02 4.36
N ILE A 147 12.55 -5.56 3.62
CA ILE A 147 13.82 -4.90 3.30
C ILE A 147 13.77 -4.45 1.84
N ASP A 148 13.90 -3.14 1.64
CA ASP A 148 14.06 -2.53 0.33
C ASP A 148 15.49 -2.76 -0.17
N LYS A 149 15.66 -3.75 -1.05
CA LYS A 149 16.97 -4.10 -1.62
C LYS A 149 17.64 -2.94 -2.36
N ALA A 150 16.84 -2.10 -3.02
CA ALA A 150 17.34 -0.99 -3.80
C ALA A 150 17.96 0.12 -2.94
N GLN A 151 17.60 0.17 -1.67
CA GLN A 151 18.05 1.18 -0.72
C GLN A 151 18.94 0.63 0.41
N CYS A 152 18.87 -0.65 0.68
CA CYS A 152 19.65 -1.27 1.76
C CYS A 152 21.14 -1.29 1.42
N LEU A 153 21.97 -0.78 2.33
CA LEU A 153 23.44 -0.70 2.14
C LEU A 153 24.06 -2.07 1.90
N ARG A 154 23.55 -3.12 2.54
CA ARG A 154 24.02 -4.49 2.34
C ARG A 154 23.89 -4.94 0.88
N PHE A 155 22.78 -4.62 0.23
CA PHE A 155 22.51 -5.04 -1.15
C PHE A 155 23.08 -4.07 -2.20
N THR A 156 23.15 -2.77 -1.89
CA THR A 156 23.57 -1.75 -2.87
C THR A 156 25.08 -1.51 -2.89
N LYS A 157 25.74 -1.60 -1.73
CA LYS A 157 27.17 -1.29 -1.58
C LYS A 157 28.02 -2.51 -1.26
N GLY A 158 27.41 -3.70 -1.07
CA GLY A 158 28.11 -4.90 -0.63
C GLY A 158 28.71 -4.76 0.77
N GLU A 159 28.22 -3.81 1.57
CA GLU A 159 28.65 -3.62 2.95
C GLU A 159 28.15 -4.78 3.83
N GLU A 160 28.95 -5.24 4.78
CA GLU A 160 28.53 -6.22 5.78
C GLU A 160 27.61 -5.59 6.85
N CYS A 161 26.64 -4.76 6.41
CA CYS A 161 25.67 -4.16 7.31
C CYS A 161 24.68 -5.22 7.79
N ALA A 162 24.61 -5.43 9.11
CA ALA A 162 23.69 -6.37 9.76
C ALA A 162 22.94 -5.74 10.94
N LEU A 163 22.96 -4.42 11.07
CA LEU A 163 22.43 -3.71 12.24
C LEU A 163 20.98 -4.07 12.61
N CYS A 164 20.12 -4.21 11.61
CA CYS A 164 18.73 -4.61 11.85
C CYS A 164 18.62 -6.10 12.27
N GLN A 165 19.50 -6.98 11.78
CA GLN A 165 19.54 -8.38 12.19
C GLN A 165 20.06 -8.50 13.63
N GLU A 166 21.13 -7.79 13.96
CA GLU A 166 21.74 -7.78 15.30
C GLU A 166 20.80 -7.23 16.38
N SER A 167 19.89 -6.32 16.01
CA SER A 167 18.88 -5.77 16.93
C SER A 167 17.66 -6.66 17.11
N CYS A 168 17.51 -7.72 16.30
CA CYS A 168 16.36 -8.60 16.34
C CYS A 168 16.53 -9.70 17.39
N MET A 169 15.92 -9.55 18.55
CA MET A 169 15.96 -10.56 19.63
C MET A 169 15.28 -11.89 19.24
N PHE A 170 14.48 -11.91 18.20
CA PHE A 170 13.76 -13.09 17.70
C PHE A 170 14.46 -13.77 16.52
N GLU A 171 15.63 -13.29 16.11
CA GLU A 171 16.41 -13.82 15.00
C GLU A 171 15.58 -13.97 13.69
N ALA A 172 14.56 -13.14 13.52
CA ALA A 172 13.60 -13.23 12.44
C ALA A 172 14.17 -12.78 11.07
N ILE A 173 15.39 -12.21 11.02
CA ILE A 173 15.97 -11.65 9.80
C ILE A 173 17.03 -12.59 9.22
N ASP A 174 16.79 -13.05 7.98
CA ASP A 174 17.72 -13.91 7.23
C ASP A 174 17.97 -13.34 5.83
N TYR A 175 19.18 -12.82 5.61
CA TYR A 175 19.60 -12.27 4.32
C TYR A 175 19.93 -13.31 3.24
N ASN A 176 19.99 -14.62 3.59
CA ASN A 176 20.30 -15.70 2.66
C ASN A 176 19.09 -16.15 1.84
N LYS A 177 17.90 -15.72 2.20
CA LYS A 177 16.69 -16.03 1.44
C LYS A 177 16.79 -15.47 0.03
N GLN A 178 16.22 -16.20 -0.93
CA GLN A 178 16.28 -15.89 -2.35
C GLN A 178 14.88 -15.64 -2.91
N ASP A 179 14.83 -14.80 -3.95
CA ASP A 179 13.65 -14.66 -4.77
C ASP A 179 13.30 -16.02 -5.39
N ARG A 180 12.02 -16.29 -5.55
CA ARG A 180 11.54 -17.55 -6.11
C ARG A 180 10.49 -17.31 -7.18
N GLN A 181 10.44 -18.16 -8.18
CA GLN A 181 9.33 -18.23 -9.12
C GLN A 181 8.48 -19.46 -8.80
N ILE A 182 7.18 -19.28 -8.77
CA ILE A 182 6.21 -20.36 -8.58
C ILE A 182 5.30 -20.46 -9.80
N GLU A 183 4.85 -21.67 -10.12
CA GLU A 183 3.84 -21.90 -11.16
C GLU A 183 2.53 -22.35 -10.51
N LEU A 184 1.46 -21.63 -10.81
CA LEU A 184 0.11 -21.92 -10.31
C LEU A 184 -0.77 -22.42 -11.46
N GLY A 185 -1.52 -23.49 -11.18
CA GLY A 185 -2.58 -23.96 -12.08
C GLY A 185 -3.93 -23.49 -11.57
N VAL A 186 -4.67 -22.70 -12.34
CA VAL A 186 -5.98 -22.15 -11.93
C VAL A 186 -7.02 -22.24 -13.04
N GLY A 187 -8.30 -22.29 -12.65
CA GLY A 187 -9.40 -22.34 -13.61
C GLY A 187 -9.91 -20.99 -14.06
N ALA A 188 -9.69 -19.96 -13.24
CA ALA A 188 -10.12 -18.60 -13.52
C ALA A 188 -9.14 -17.59 -12.94
N ILE A 189 -9.14 -16.37 -13.51
CA ILE A 189 -8.31 -15.25 -13.07
C ILE A 189 -9.21 -14.04 -12.90
N ILE A 190 -9.10 -13.35 -11.77
CA ILE A 190 -9.79 -12.09 -11.49
C ILE A 190 -8.73 -11.00 -11.32
N VAL A 191 -8.84 -9.94 -12.11
CA VAL A 191 -7.90 -8.82 -12.11
C VAL A 191 -8.47 -7.68 -11.26
N CYS A 192 -7.80 -7.36 -10.15
CA CYS A 192 -8.20 -6.36 -9.17
C CYS A 192 -7.05 -5.37 -8.89
N THR A 193 -6.34 -4.96 -9.93
CA THR A 193 -5.10 -4.15 -9.84
C THR A 193 -5.32 -2.68 -9.45
N GLY A 194 -6.58 -2.29 -9.23
CA GLY A 194 -6.93 -0.96 -8.77
C GLY A 194 -6.77 0.12 -9.82
N PHE A 195 -6.45 1.32 -9.36
CA PHE A 195 -6.22 2.49 -10.21
C PHE A 195 -4.92 3.19 -9.80
N GLN A 196 -4.38 3.96 -10.73
CA GLN A 196 -3.24 4.82 -10.51
C GLN A 196 -3.71 6.26 -10.41
N MET A 197 -3.23 6.98 -9.40
CA MET A 197 -3.53 8.40 -9.26
C MET A 197 -2.94 9.20 -10.43
N PHE A 198 -3.65 10.21 -10.89
CA PHE A 198 -3.08 11.16 -11.81
C PHE A 198 -2.09 12.06 -11.06
N GLU A 199 -0.84 12.00 -11.47
CA GLU A 199 0.21 12.86 -10.93
C GLU A 199 0.44 14.05 -11.87
N PRO A 200 0.15 15.28 -11.42
CA PRO A 200 0.54 16.46 -12.17
C PRO A 200 2.07 16.50 -12.29
N THR A 201 2.57 16.61 -13.51
CA THR A 201 4.02 16.67 -13.75
C THR A 201 4.64 17.92 -13.11
N SER A 202 5.91 17.82 -12.69
CA SER A 202 6.73 18.98 -12.31
C SER A 202 6.74 20.00 -13.44
N GLY A 203 6.61 21.28 -13.10
CA GLY A 203 6.43 22.37 -14.09
C GLY A 203 4.99 22.55 -14.56
N SER A 204 4.03 21.86 -13.96
CA SER A 204 2.61 22.08 -14.25
C SER A 204 2.19 23.52 -13.86
N LYS A 205 1.18 24.05 -14.54
CA LYS A 205 0.60 25.39 -14.23
C LYS A 205 0.11 25.52 -12.77
N TYR A 206 0.08 24.45 -12.03
CA TYR A 206 -0.37 24.41 -10.62
C TYR A 206 0.80 24.48 -9.63
N GLY A 207 2.05 24.39 -10.10
CA GLY A 207 3.25 24.45 -9.25
C GLY A 207 3.49 23.20 -8.40
N THR A 208 2.95 22.05 -8.81
CA THR A 208 3.17 20.77 -8.15
C THR A 208 4.65 20.40 -8.14
N GLY A 209 5.20 20.09 -6.96
CA GLY A 209 6.62 19.79 -6.78
C GLY A 209 7.55 21.00 -6.71
N GLU A 210 7.06 22.22 -7.03
CA GLU A 210 7.82 23.46 -7.01
C GLU A 210 7.40 24.37 -5.84
N ILE A 211 6.10 24.47 -5.60
CA ILE A 211 5.54 25.29 -4.51
C ILE A 211 5.33 24.41 -3.28
N PRO A 212 6.03 24.64 -2.16
CA PRO A 212 5.93 23.78 -0.97
C PRO A 212 4.53 23.65 -0.37
N ALA A 213 3.65 24.62 -0.61
CA ALA A 213 2.26 24.62 -0.12
C ALA A 213 1.26 23.99 -1.10
N VAL A 214 1.72 23.42 -2.22
CA VAL A 214 0.88 22.67 -3.16
C VAL A 214 0.98 21.20 -2.85
N TYR A 215 -0.17 20.58 -2.58
CA TYR A 215 -0.32 19.16 -2.24
C TYR A 215 -1.18 18.47 -3.28
N THR A 216 -0.85 17.22 -3.59
CA THR A 216 -1.75 16.34 -4.33
C THR A 216 -2.89 15.88 -3.44
N GLU A 217 -3.95 15.34 -4.04
CA GLU A 217 -5.08 14.75 -3.34
C GLU A 217 -4.64 13.74 -2.27
N MET A 218 -3.78 12.80 -2.65
CA MET A 218 -3.31 11.76 -1.73
C MET A 218 -2.40 12.32 -0.63
N GLN A 219 -1.55 13.30 -0.93
CA GLN A 219 -0.78 13.99 0.10
C GLN A 219 -1.69 14.66 1.13
N PHE A 220 -2.78 15.29 0.68
CA PHE A 220 -3.73 15.92 1.59
C PHE A 220 -4.47 14.88 2.46
N GLU A 221 -4.87 13.74 1.88
CA GLU A 221 -5.42 12.61 2.65
C GLU A 221 -4.46 12.16 3.75
N ARG A 222 -3.16 12.05 3.43
CA ARG A 222 -2.17 11.61 4.42
C ARG A 222 -1.93 12.63 5.53
N LEU A 223 -1.99 13.92 5.26
CA LEU A 223 -1.96 14.95 6.31
C LEU A 223 -3.19 14.86 7.21
N PHE A 224 -4.32 14.49 6.64
CA PHE A 224 -5.59 14.42 7.35
C PHE A 224 -5.75 13.13 8.17
N ALA A 225 -5.11 12.06 7.73
CA ALA A 225 -5.22 10.76 8.35
C ALA A 225 -4.66 10.73 9.78
N SER A 226 -5.40 10.16 10.70
CA SER A 226 -5.01 10.02 12.11
C SER A 226 -3.71 9.22 12.31
N ASN A 227 -3.40 8.31 11.37
CA ASN A 227 -2.15 7.56 11.31
C ASN A 227 -1.12 8.16 10.33
N GLY A 228 -1.36 9.36 9.83
CA GLY A 228 -0.48 10.05 8.89
C GLY A 228 0.67 10.81 9.57
N PRO A 229 1.53 11.45 8.77
CA PRO A 229 2.76 12.07 9.26
C PRO A 229 2.54 13.24 10.24
N THR A 230 1.37 13.85 10.19
CA THR A 230 0.96 14.98 11.07
C THR A 230 -0.08 14.57 12.12
N LEU A 231 -0.33 13.27 12.28
CA LEU A 231 -1.32 12.73 13.23
C LEU A 231 -2.72 13.33 13.05
N GLY A 232 -3.08 13.62 11.80
CA GLY A 232 -4.38 14.18 11.44
C GLY A 232 -4.51 15.69 11.60
N GLU A 233 -3.44 16.41 11.88
CA GLU A 233 -3.43 17.87 11.86
C GLU A 233 -3.08 18.38 10.47
N ILE A 234 -3.85 19.35 9.96
CA ILE A 234 -3.55 19.98 8.67
C ILE A 234 -2.40 20.97 8.88
N LYS A 235 -1.19 20.53 8.57
CA LYS A 235 0.03 21.35 8.67
C LYS A 235 0.73 21.46 7.33
N LEU A 236 1.30 22.64 7.09
CA LEU A 236 2.22 22.85 5.97
C LEU A 236 3.56 22.17 6.24
N ARG A 237 4.42 22.04 5.22
CA ARG A 237 5.79 21.48 5.37
C ARG A 237 6.67 22.26 6.35
N ASN A 238 6.33 23.49 6.69
CA ASN A 238 7.00 24.33 7.70
C ASN A 238 6.30 24.31 9.06
N GLU A 239 5.47 23.32 9.34
CA GLU A 239 4.70 23.11 10.58
C GLU A 239 3.62 24.17 10.86
N ALA A 240 3.44 25.15 9.98
CA ALA A 240 2.40 26.18 10.16
C ALA A 240 1.01 25.62 9.80
N THR A 241 -0.02 26.06 10.50
CA THR A 241 -1.42 25.83 10.13
C THR A 241 -1.81 26.77 9.00
N PRO A 242 -2.41 26.30 7.90
CA PRO A 242 -2.81 27.16 6.80
C PRO A 242 -4.02 28.05 7.20
N GLU A 243 -3.94 29.35 6.92
CA GLU A 243 -5.05 30.28 7.12
C GLU A 243 -6.09 30.22 6.00
N LYS A 244 -5.64 29.86 4.80
CA LYS A 244 -6.48 29.76 3.60
C LYS A 244 -6.12 28.54 2.79
N ILE A 245 -7.14 27.81 2.33
CA ILE A 245 -6.97 26.62 1.49
C ILE A 245 -7.76 26.84 0.20
N VAL A 246 -7.11 26.54 -0.92
CA VAL A 246 -7.75 26.53 -2.26
C VAL A 246 -7.73 25.11 -2.79
N ILE A 247 -8.87 24.60 -3.19
CA ILE A 247 -9.01 23.28 -3.80
C ILE A 247 -9.16 23.46 -5.31
N ILE A 248 -8.22 22.89 -6.07
CA ILE A 248 -8.26 22.86 -7.53
C ILE A 248 -8.62 21.45 -7.95
N HIS A 249 -9.77 21.27 -8.59
CA HIS A 249 -10.25 19.97 -9.03
C HIS A 249 -10.20 19.82 -10.56
N ASP A 250 -10.42 18.60 -11.06
CA ASP A 250 -10.41 18.26 -12.49
C ASP A 250 -9.07 18.52 -13.21
N VAL A 251 -7.98 18.50 -12.47
CA VAL A 251 -6.63 18.78 -13.00
C VAL A 251 -6.25 17.82 -14.14
N GLY A 252 -6.67 16.56 -14.06
CA GLY A 252 -6.39 15.53 -15.06
C GLY A 252 -7.24 15.62 -16.34
N LYS A 253 -8.31 16.41 -16.36
CA LYS A 253 -9.27 16.47 -17.48
C LYS A 253 -8.62 16.88 -18.80
N GLU A 254 -7.71 17.82 -18.78
CA GLU A 254 -7.02 18.31 -19.98
C GLU A 254 -6.14 17.24 -20.62
N VAL A 255 -5.57 16.34 -19.81
CA VAL A 255 -4.68 15.26 -20.27
C VAL A 255 -5.48 13.99 -20.62
N LEU A 256 -6.45 13.63 -19.77
CA LEU A 256 -7.21 12.39 -19.90
C LEU A 256 -8.41 12.52 -20.84
N GLY A 257 -8.87 13.74 -21.13
CA GLY A 257 -10.00 14.00 -22.02
C GLY A 257 -11.38 13.72 -21.40
N TYR A 258 -11.43 13.25 -20.16
CA TYR A 258 -12.69 12.99 -19.44
C TYR A 258 -12.58 13.38 -17.97
N ASN A 259 -13.72 13.52 -17.31
CA ASN A 259 -13.81 13.72 -15.88
C ASN A 259 -14.64 12.61 -15.24
N SER A 260 -14.18 12.10 -14.11
CA SER A 260 -14.92 11.12 -13.32
C SER A 260 -15.87 11.81 -12.34
N PRO A 261 -17.16 11.39 -12.22
CA PRO A 261 -18.01 11.87 -11.15
C PRO A 261 -17.43 11.68 -9.75
N VAL A 262 -16.64 10.61 -9.54
CA VAL A 262 -15.94 10.35 -8.29
C VAL A 262 -14.90 11.44 -8.02
N ALA A 263 -14.11 11.83 -9.01
CA ALA A 263 -13.13 12.90 -8.87
C ALA A 263 -13.78 14.24 -8.45
N SER A 264 -15.00 14.51 -8.90
CA SER A 264 -15.74 15.71 -8.50
C SER A 264 -16.29 15.64 -7.05
N MET A 265 -16.34 14.45 -6.44
CA MET A 265 -16.77 14.28 -5.04
C MET A 265 -15.63 14.56 -4.04
N TYR A 266 -14.39 14.37 -4.42
CA TYR A 266 -13.24 14.60 -3.53
C TYR A 266 -13.14 16.02 -2.98
N PRO A 267 -13.33 17.09 -3.77
CA PRO A 267 -13.37 18.45 -3.23
C PRO A 267 -14.40 18.63 -2.12
N VAL A 268 -15.57 17.96 -2.23
CA VAL A 268 -16.61 18.01 -1.20
C VAL A 268 -16.16 17.30 0.08
N LYS A 269 -15.49 16.15 -0.04
CA LYS A 269 -14.89 15.43 1.08
C LYS A 269 -13.85 16.31 1.79
N PHE A 270 -12.94 16.92 1.03
CA PHE A 270 -11.92 17.79 1.61
C PHE A 270 -12.50 19.05 2.25
N LEU A 271 -13.57 19.60 1.68
CA LEU A 271 -14.27 20.72 2.30
C LEU A 271 -14.86 20.30 3.66
N HIS A 272 -15.47 19.11 3.73
CA HIS A 272 -15.94 18.54 4.99
C HIS A 272 -14.79 18.39 6.00
N TYR A 273 -13.67 17.85 5.61
CA TYR A 273 -12.51 17.72 6.45
C TYR A 273 -12.00 19.08 6.98
N ILE A 274 -11.84 20.05 6.11
CA ILE A 274 -11.35 21.39 6.46
C ILE A 274 -12.29 22.05 7.47
N THR A 275 -13.60 21.97 7.26
CA THR A 275 -14.58 22.60 8.15
C THR A 275 -14.65 21.93 9.53
N HIS A 276 -14.34 20.64 9.64
CA HIS A 276 -14.35 19.94 10.92
C HIS A 276 -13.06 20.05 11.72
N LYS A 277 -11.89 20.17 11.04
CA LYS A 277 -10.59 20.18 11.73
C LYS A 277 -9.95 21.55 11.84
N LEU A 278 -10.33 22.50 11.01
CA LEU A 278 -9.90 23.89 11.12
C LEU A 278 -11.06 24.71 11.73
N GLU A 279 -11.59 24.28 12.87
CA GLU A 279 -12.50 25.15 13.63
C GLU A 279 -11.73 26.41 14.04
N ASN A 280 -11.93 27.47 13.21
CA ASN A 280 -12.01 28.90 13.57
C ASN A 280 -11.97 29.78 12.30
#